data_83211358086d9e001f5ae4f7f1a128fa
#
_entry.id   83211358086d9e001f5ae4f7f1a128fa
#
_cell.length_a   1.000
_cell.length_b   1.000
_cell.length_c   1.000
_cell.angle_alpha   90.00
_cell.angle_beta   90.00
_cell.angle_gamma   90.00
#
_symmetry.space_group_name_H-M   'P 1'
#
loop_
_entity.id
_entity.type
_entity.pdbx_description
1 polymer ?
#
loop_
_entity_poly.entity_id
_entity_poly.type
_entity_poly.pdbx_seq_one_letter_code
_entity_poly.pdbx_strand_id
1 'polypeptide(L)'
;LSGEELSDEFSYRLGRAMAKYLDCSTFAVGRDIRESSPGYASNLIRGLVDSGVKVLDLGIVSTGCLYHACWTLPVDGGVMVTASHLPMPTHNGFKMCRGTLPLAGEEIQELKEVFLTGEFKEGSGEHVDHPHEDDYLEAIVASTGKLARPVKVAVDCGNAVPGPAMTR
;
A
#
# COMPACT_ATOMS: atom_id res chain seq x y z
N LEU A 1 -16.44 -3.72 -6.20
CA LEU A 1 -16.23 -3.07 -7.50
C LEU A 1 -15.80 -1.63 -7.29
N SER A 2 -14.92 -1.12 -8.15
CA SER A 2 -14.50 0.28 -8.15
C SER A 2 -15.64 1.17 -8.64
N GLY A 3 -15.91 2.28 -7.92
CA GLY A 3 -17.01 3.20 -8.25
C GLY A 3 -18.39 2.79 -7.75
N GLU A 4 -18.56 1.56 -7.32
CA GLU A 4 -19.80 1.06 -6.72
C GLU A 4 -19.63 0.83 -5.21
N GLU A 5 -18.81 -0.16 -4.83
CA GLU A 5 -18.53 -0.51 -3.43
C GLU A 5 -17.34 0.27 -2.87
N LEU A 6 -16.36 0.58 -3.74
CA LEU A 6 -15.20 1.40 -3.40
C LEU A 6 -15.34 2.78 -4.02
N SER A 7 -15.21 3.80 -3.21
CA SER A 7 -15.26 5.21 -3.58
C SER A 7 -14.13 6.00 -2.90
N ASP A 8 -13.97 7.25 -3.29
CA ASP A 8 -13.06 8.19 -2.65
C ASP A 8 -13.42 8.38 -1.18
N GLU A 9 -14.71 8.49 -0.86
CA GLU A 9 -15.21 8.61 0.52
C GLU A 9 -14.93 7.33 1.32
N PHE A 10 -15.13 6.15 0.71
CA PHE A 10 -14.76 4.88 1.35
C PHE A 10 -13.27 4.86 1.69
N SER A 11 -12.41 5.26 0.76
CA SER A 11 -10.96 5.26 0.96
C SER A 11 -10.53 6.23 2.07
N TYR A 12 -11.11 7.42 2.10
CA TYR A 12 -10.89 8.39 3.17
C TYR A 12 -11.28 7.83 4.55
N ARG A 13 -12.49 7.30 4.66
CA ARG A 13 -12.97 6.71 5.91
C ARG A 13 -12.17 5.49 6.33
N LEU A 14 -11.69 4.69 5.37
CA LEU A 14 -10.81 3.57 5.66
C LEU A 14 -9.50 4.05 6.30
N GLY A 15 -8.89 5.10 5.78
CA GLY A 15 -7.70 5.71 6.39
C GLY A 15 -7.95 6.16 7.83
N ARG A 16 -9.08 6.81 8.09
CA ARG A 16 -9.51 7.23 9.44
C ARG A 16 -9.70 6.02 10.39
N ALA A 17 -10.37 4.99 9.90
CA ALA A 17 -10.62 3.77 10.67
C ALA A 17 -9.31 3.02 10.99
N MET A 18 -8.41 2.93 10.03
CA MET A 18 -7.09 2.29 10.21
C MET A 18 -6.25 3.04 11.26
N ALA A 19 -6.21 4.36 11.20
CA ALA A 19 -5.48 5.17 12.18
C ALA A 19 -5.98 4.92 13.62
N LYS A 20 -7.30 4.76 13.80
CA LYS A 20 -7.89 4.46 15.12
C LYS A 20 -7.66 3.02 15.54
N TYR A 21 -7.90 2.07 14.64
CA TYR A 21 -7.84 0.64 14.94
C TYR A 21 -6.40 0.17 15.24
N LEU A 22 -5.44 0.64 14.45
CA LEU A 22 -4.04 0.24 14.61
C LEU A 22 -3.29 1.09 15.65
N ASP A 23 -3.89 2.19 16.09
CA ASP A 23 -3.26 3.20 16.97
C ASP A 23 -1.87 3.63 16.45
N CYS A 24 -1.76 3.77 15.13
CA CYS A 24 -0.50 4.02 14.45
C CYS A 24 -0.13 5.50 14.46
N SER A 25 1.17 5.77 14.38
CA SER A 25 1.78 7.11 14.28
C SER A 25 2.47 7.34 12.93
N THR A 26 3.01 6.27 12.31
CA THR A 26 3.68 6.33 11.00
C THR A 26 3.22 5.15 10.15
N PHE A 27 2.85 5.41 8.88
CA PHE A 27 2.26 4.39 8.03
C PHE A 27 2.75 4.49 6.58
N ALA A 28 3.02 3.35 5.92
CA ALA A 28 3.42 3.32 4.52
C ALA A 28 2.21 3.12 3.60
N VAL A 29 2.14 3.85 2.50
CA VAL A 29 1.10 3.69 1.48
C VAL A 29 1.76 3.52 0.12
N GLY A 30 1.38 2.46 -0.61
CA GLY A 30 1.78 2.23 -1.97
C GLY A 30 0.55 1.96 -2.86
N ARG A 31 0.70 2.12 -4.16
CA ARG A 31 -0.37 1.86 -5.12
C ARG A 31 0.13 1.22 -6.40
N ASP A 32 -0.77 0.53 -7.10
CA ASP A 32 -0.52 0.05 -8.45
C ASP A 32 -0.88 1.12 -9.51
N ILE A 33 -0.89 0.70 -10.78
CA ILE A 33 -1.12 1.57 -11.95
C ILE A 33 -2.58 1.65 -12.38
N ARG A 34 -3.54 1.09 -11.63
CA ARG A 34 -4.96 1.16 -11.97
C ARG A 34 -5.42 2.62 -12.01
N GLU A 35 -6.33 2.91 -12.91
CA GLU A 35 -6.86 4.26 -13.12
C GLU A 35 -7.48 4.85 -11.85
N SER A 36 -8.11 4.01 -11.03
CA SER A 36 -8.70 4.40 -9.74
C SER A 36 -7.71 4.46 -8.58
N SER A 37 -6.51 3.86 -8.70
CA SER A 37 -5.56 3.79 -7.59
C SER A 37 -5.03 5.13 -7.10
N PRO A 38 -4.76 6.14 -7.95
CA PRO A 38 -4.34 7.47 -7.49
C PRO A 38 -5.38 8.14 -6.60
N GLY A 39 -6.66 8.11 -6.98
CA GLY A 39 -7.76 8.71 -6.21
C GLY A 39 -7.91 8.02 -4.85
N TYR A 40 -7.95 6.68 -4.84
CA TYR A 40 -8.09 5.93 -3.61
C TYR A 40 -6.90 6.08 -2.67
N ALA A 41 -5.66 6.07 -3.20
CA ALA A 41 -4.47 6.30 -2.39
C ALA A 41 -4.46 7.70 -1.77
N SER A 42 -4.74 8.73 -2.56
CA SER A 42 -4.78 10.11 -2.09
C SER A 42 -5.82 10.32 -0.98
N ASN A 43 -7.03 9.78 -1.14
CA ASN A 43 -8.07 9.89 -0.12
C ASN A 43 -7.76 9.06 1.13
N LEU A 44 -7.17 7.87 1.00
CA LEU A 44 -6.69 7.07 2.12
C LEU A 44 -5.62 7.83 2.92
N ILE A 45 -4.61 8.38 2.24
CA ILE A 45 -3.55 9.20 2.84
C ILE A 45 -4.15 10.37 3.58
N ARG A 46 -5.08 11.11 2.97
CA ARG A 46 -5.77 12.22 3.63
C ARG A 46 -6.46 11.76 4.92
N GLY A 47 -7.16 10.63 4.90
CA GLY A 47 -7.82 10.08 6.09
C GLY A 47 -6.84 9.74 7.21
N LEU A 48 -5.69 9.16 6.90
CA LEU A 48 -4.61 8.90 7.86
C LEU A 48 -4.04 10.21 8.43
N VAL A 49 -3.72 11.18 7.57
CA VAL A 49 -3.17 12.49 7.96
C VAL A 49 -4.14 13.28 8.86
N ASP A 50 -5.42 13.32 8.51
CA ASP A 50 -6.47 13.97 9.31
C ASP A 50 -6.70 13.27 10.67
N SER A 51 -6.15 12.07 10.84
CA SER A 51 -6.13 11.32 12.11
C SER A 51 -4.81 11.44 12.88
N GLY A 52 -3.88 12.28 12.42
CA GLY A 52 -2.61 12.55 13.10
C GLY A 52 -1.47 11.60 12.71
N VAL A 53 -1.62 10.80 11.64
CA VAL A 53 -0.61 9.84 11.20
C VAL A 53 0.36 10.47 10.20
N LYS A 54 1.65 10.24 10.39
CA LYS A 54 2.67 10.52 9.37
C LYS A 54 2.61 9.42 8.30
N VAL A 55 2.37 9.79 7.06
CA VAL A 55 2.29 8.85 5.93
C VAL A 55 3.54 8.95 5.07
N LEU A 56 4.20 7.83 4.85
CA LEU A 56 5.24 7.64 3.86
C LEU A 56 4.59 7.13 2.57
N ASP A 57 4.45 8.01 1.58
CA ASP A 57 3.89 7.65 0.27
C ASP A 57 4.99 7.07 -0.63
N LEU A 58 4.91 5.76 -0.88
CA LEU A 58 5.86 5.05 -1.71
C LEU A 58 5.59 5.24 -3.21
N GLY A 59 4.46 5.86 -3.57
CA GLY A 59 4.04 6.05 -4.95
C GLY A 59 3.58 4.76 -5.65
N ILE A 60 3.97 4.62 -6.92
CA ILE A 60 3.69 3.41 -7.71
C ILE A 60 4.76 2.36 -7.38
N VAL A 61 4.35 1.29 -6.71
CA VAL A 61 5.24 0.21 -6.28
C VAL A 61 4.55 -1.16 -6.41
N SER A 62 5.34 -2.23 -6.36
CA SER A 62 4.81 -3.57 -6.21
C SER A 62 4.37 -3.85 -4.77
N THR A 63 3.50 -4.84 -4.58
CA THR A 63 3.12 -5.29 -3.23
C THR A 63 4.34 -5.78 -2.43
N GLY A 64 5.33 -6.40 -3.11
CA GLY A 64 6.58 -6.81 -2.47
C GLY A 64 7.40 -5.63 -1.95
N CYS A 65 7.43 -4.52 -2.69
CA CYS A 65 8.09 -3.30 -2.26
C CYS A 65 7.42 -2.69 -1.01
N LEU A 66 6.07 -2.66 -0.95
CA LEU A 66 5.37 -2.23 0.27
C LEU A 66 5.73 -3.12 1.47
N TYR A 67 5.74 -4.44 1.29
CA TYR A 67 6.12 -5.35 2.39
C TYR A 67 7.56 -5.12 2.85
N HIS A 68 8.48 -4.91 1.91
CA HIS A 68 9.86 -4.56 2.23
C HIS A 68 9.93 -3.25 3.03
N ALA A 69 9.16 -2.22 2.63
CA ALA A 69 9.07 -0.98 3.40
C ALA A 69 8.55 -1.22 4.83
N CYS A 70 7.52 -2.06 5.00
CA CYS A 70 7.02 -2.43 6.33
C CYS A 70 8.06 -3.18 7.20
N TRP A 71 9.05 -3.83 6.61
CA TRP A 71 10.10 -4.55 7.33
C TRP A 71 11.33 -3.71 7.63
N THR A 72 11.61 -2.70 6.82
CA THR A 72 12.87 -1.95 6.86
C THR A 72 12.72 -0.52 7.35
N LEU A 73 11.53 0.08 7.22
CA LEU A 73 11.26 1.44 7.69
C LEU A 73 10.59 1.43 9.07
N PRO A 74 10.75 2.50 9.84
CA PRO A 74 10.10 2.66 11.15
C PRO A 74 8.62 3.03 10.98
N VAL A 75 7.83 2.11 10.47
CA VAL A 75 6.38 2.25 10.25
C VAL A 75 5.59 1.24 11.07
N ASP A 76 4.41 1.61 11.51
CA ASP A 76 3.50 0.76 12.29
C ASP A 76 2.70 -0.21 11.40
N GLY A 77 2.83 -0.07 10.09
CA GLY A 77 2.19 -0.91 9.08
C GLY A 77 2.13 -0.24 7.72
N GLY A 78 1.32 -0.80 6.83
CA GLY A 78 1.19 -0.26 5.49
C GLY A 78 -0.04 -0.73 4.74
N VAL A 79 -0.35 -0.02 3.67
CA VAL A 79 -1.45 -0.37 2.76
C VAL A 79 -0.98 -0.31 1.31
N MET A 80 -1.33 -1.35 0.56
CA MET A 80 -1.21 -1.40 -0.89
C MET A 80 -2.58 -1.25 -1.54
N VAL A 81 -2.74 -0.18 -2.33
CA VAL A 81 -3.94 0.05 -3.12
C VAL A 81 -3.82 -0.73 -4.43
N THR A 82 -4.50 -1.88 -4.49
CA THR A 82 -4.44 -2.81 -5.61
C THR A 82 -5.52 -3.88 -5.53
N ALA A 83 -6.01 -4.34 -6.67
CA ALA A 83 -6.83 -5.56 -6.76
C ALA A 83 -6.05 -6.76 -7.33
N SER A 84 -4.71 -6.76 -7.24
CA SER A 84 -3.89 -7.89 -7.69
C SER A 84 -4.11 -8.21 -9.18
N HIS A 85 -4.61 -9.41 -9.49
CA HIS A 85 -4.86 -9.93 -10.85
C HIS A 85 -6.30 -9.72 -11.36
N LEU A 86 -7.15 -9.07 -10.59
CA LEU A 86 -8.53 -8.78 -11.03
C LEU A 86 -8.54 -7.72 -12.14
N PRO A 87 -9.58 -7.69 -13.00
CA PRO A 87 -9.66 -6.75 -14.13
C PRO A 87 -9.45 -5.29 -13.72
N MET A 88 -8.52 -4.61 -14.40
CA MET A 88 -8.11 -3.24 -14.06
C MET A 88 -9.24 -2.21 -14.10
N PRO A 89 -10.12 -2.19 -15.12
CA PRO A 89 -11.11 -1.12 -15.23
C PRO A 89 -12.18 -1.16 -14.13
N THR A 90 -12.45 -2.35 -13.57
CA THR A 90 -13.64 -2.57 -12.74
C THR A 90 -13.34 -2.94 -11.28
N HIS A 91 -12.10 -3.25 -10.96
CA HIS A 91 -11.74 -3.70 -9.61
C HIS A 91 -10.60 -2.88 -9.03
N ASN A 92 -10.69 -2.62 -7.73
CA ASN A 92 -9.58 -2.16 -6.89
C ASN A 92 -9.74 -2.74 -5.48
N GLY A 93 -8.79 -2.47 -4.58
CA GLY A 93 -8.82 -2.98 -3.23
C GLY A 93 -7.67 -2.44 -2.38
N PHE A 94 -7.63 -2.91 -1.14
CA PHE A 94 -6.64 -2.51 -0.15
C PHE A 94 -6.08 -3.76 0.53
N LYS A 95 -4.77 -3.99 0.37
CA LYS A 95 -4.03 -4.99 1.15
C LYS A 95 -3.38 -4.28 2.31
N MET A 96 -3.76 -4.64 3.52
CA MET A 96 -3.39 -3.94 4.74
C MET A 96 -2.46 -4.77 5.59
N CYS A 97 -1.48 -4.13 6.24
CA CYS A 97 -0.55 -4.74 7.17
C CYS A 97 -0.56 -4.00 8.50
N ARG A 98 -0.45 -4.76 9.60
CA ARG A 98 -0.08 -4.29 10.93
C ARG A 98 1.37 -4.68 11.17
N GLY A 99 2.25 -3.70 11.34
CA GLY A 99 3.69 -3.98 11.34
C GLY A 99 4.08 -4.73 10.07
N THR A 100 4.63 -5.92 10.24
CA THR A 100 5.09 -6.80 9.15
C THR A 100 4.10 -7.90 8.75
N LEU A 101 2.94 -7.98 9.39
CA LEU A 101 1.95 -9.03 9.18
C LEU A 101 0.69 -8.50 8.45
N PRO A 102 0.13 -9.26 7.51
CA PRO A 102 -1.10 -8.85 6.85
C PRO A 102 -2.28 -8.89 7.82
N LEU A 103 -3.17 -7.89 7.74
CA LEU A 103 -4.48 -7.95 8.40
C LEU A 103 -5.34 -9.01 7.71
N ALA A 104 -5.89 -9.93 8.48
CA ALA A 104 -6.70 -11.01 7.96
C ALA A 104 -7.77 -11.47 8.97
N GLY A 105 -8.78 -12.19 8.49
CA GLY A 105 -9.78 -12.86 9.32
C GLY A 105 -10.51 -11.90 10.25
N GLU A 106 -10.39 -12.12 11.56
CA GLU A 106 -11.07 -11.38 12.61
C GLU A 106 -10.66 -9.91 12.67
N GLU A 107 -9.38 -9.59 12.45
CA GLU A 107 -8.87 -8.22 12.44
C GLU A 107 -9.57 -7.33 11.40
N ILE A 108 -9.92 -7.89 10.23
CA ILE A 108 -10.69 -7.16 9.21
C ILE A 108 -12.13 -6.88 9.69
N GLN A 109 -12.75 -7.80 10.45
CA GLN A 109 -14.07 -7.57 11.00
C GLN A 109 -14.03 -6.50 12.10
N GLU A 110 -13.02 -6.52 12.95
CA GLU A 110 -12.81 -5.47 13.97
C GLU A 110 -12.59 -4.10 13.34
N LEU A 111 -11.74 -4.02 12.31
CA LEU A 111 -11.54 -2.78 11.54
C LEU A 111 -12.86 -2.31 10.90
N LYS A 112 -13.67 -3.23 10.38
CA LYS A 112 -14.98 -2.91 9.81
C LYS A 112 -15.91 -2.30 10.87
N GLU A 113 -15.94 -2.82 12.09
CA GLU A 113 -16.73 -2.23 13.18
C GLU A 113 -16.30 -0.78 13.44
N VAL A 114 -14.98 -0.51 13.53
CA VAL A 114 -14.46 0.86 13.68
C VAL A 114 -14.86 1.75 12.51
N PHE A 115 -14.79 1.23 11.28
CA PHE A 115 -15.19 1.95 10.07
C PHE A 115 -16.70 2.33 10.11
N LEU A 116 -17.56 1.43 10.59
CA LEU A 116 -19.00 1.64 10.63
C LEU A 116 -19.42 2.63 11.73
N THR A 117 -18.75 2.67 12.87
CA THR A 117 -19.06 3.63 13.94
C THR A 117 -18.88 5.08 13.48
N GLY A 118 -17.92 5.34 12.59
CA GLY A 118 -17.57 6.69 12.16
C GLY A 118 -16.92 7.55 13.25
N GLU A 119 -16.63 6.98 14.40
CA GLU A 119 -15.92 7.66 15.48
C GLU A 119 -14.41 7.54 15.25
N PHE A 120 -13.81 8.55 14.68
CA PHE A 120 -12.38 8.56 14.33
C PHE A 120 -11.58 9.49 15.24
N LYS A 121 -10.27 9.29 15.26
CA LYS A 121 -9.34 10.24 15.87
C LYS A 121 -9.29 11.52 15.04
N GLU A 122 -9.20 12.67 15.68
CA GLU A 122 -8.86 13.93 15.04
C GLU A 122 -7.39 14.24 15.30
N GLY A 123 -6.69 14.71 14.26
CA GLY A 123 -5.27 15.05 14.37
C GLY A 123 -4.77 15.80 13.15
N SER A 124 -3.47 16.10 13.16
CA SER A 124 -2.76 16.70 12.03
C SER A 124 -1.47 15.93 11.86
N GLY A 125 -1.45 15.02 10.89
CA GLY A 125 -0.30 14.25 10.52
C GLY A 125 0.51 14.91 9.40
N GLU A 126 1.35 14.12 8.74
CA GLU A 126 2.24 14.57 7.67
C GLU A 126 2.14 13.62 6.48
N HIS A 127 2.13 14.15 5.25
CA HIS A 127 2.30 13.37 4.02
C HIS A 127 3.71 13.62 3.48
N VAL A 128 4.48 12.55 3.31
CA VAL A 128 5.87 12.61 2.84
C VAL A 128 6.02 11.66 1.66
N ASP A 129 6.44 12.19 0.52
CA ASP A 129 6.87 11.35 -0.60
C ASP A 129 8.14 10.58 -0.21
N HIS A 130 8.10 9.26 -0.30
CA HIS A 130 9.17 8.37 0.13
C HIS A 130 9.38 7.23 -0.89
N PRO A 131 10.00 7.51 -2.05
CA PRO A 131 10.34 6.46 -3.01
C PRO A 131 11.18 5.36 -2.36
N HIS A 132 10.77 4.08 -2.50
CA HIS A 132 11.41 2.94 -1.83
C HIS A 132 11.77 1.78 -2.79
N GLU A 133 11.54 1.96 -4.08
CA GLU A 133 11.76 0.89 -5.06
C GLU A 133 13.24 0.54 -5.21
N ASP A 134 14.14 1.53 -5.15
CA ASP A 134 15.58 1.28 -5.31
C ASP A 134 16.13 0.44 -4.15
N ASP A 135 15.78 0.78 -2.89
CA ASP A 135 16.17 0.00 -1.71
C ASP A 135 15.64 -1.44 -1.79
N TYR A 136 14.41 -1.60 -2.27
CA TYR A 136 13.81 -2.92 -2.46
C TYR A 136 14.54 -3.74 -3.52
N LEU A 137 14.89 -3.15 -4.66
CA LEU A 137 15.62 -3.82 -5.74
C LEU A 137 17.04 -4.20 -5.31
N GLU A 138 17.73 -3.31 -4.59
CA GLU A 138 19.05 -3.59 -4.02
C GLU A 138 18.99 -4.79 -3.06
N ALA A 139 17.98 -4.86 -2.19
CA ALA A 139 17.79 -5.97 -1.28
C ALA A 139 17.54 -7.30 -2.02
N ILE A 140 16.74 -7.29 -3.09
CA ILE A 140 16.52 -8.48 -3.93
C ILE A 140 17.84 -8.95 -4.55
N VAL A 141 18.60 -8.05 -5.18
CA VAL A 141 19.88 -8.37 -5.83
C VAL A 141 20.86 -8.93 -4.79
N ALA A 142 20.97 -8.31 -3.63
CA ALA A 142 21.84 -8.77 -2.55
C ALA A 142 21.45 -10.19 -2.06
N SER A 143 20.17 -10.51 -2.00
CA SER A 143 19.68 -11.80 -1.54
C SER A 143 19.89 -12.95 -2.53
N THR A 144 19.93 -12.65 -3.84
CA THR A 144 20.03 -13.67 -4.89
C THR A 144 21.47 -14.10 -5.20
N GLY A 145 22.47 -13.26 -4.88
CA GLY A 145 23.87 -13.53 -5.16
C GLY A 145 24.21 -13.50 -6.66
N LYS A 146 25.38 -14.01 -7.01
CA LYS A 146 25.85 -14.04 -8.40
C LYS A 146 25.37 -15.28 -9.13
N LEU A 147 24.86 -15.11 -10.34
CA LEU A 147 24.56 -16.25 -11.23
C LEU A 147 25.85 -16.97 -11.62
N ALA A 148 25.80 -18.31 -11.67
CA ALA A 148 26.93 -19.16 -12.05
C ALA A 148 27.34 -18.96 -13.52
N ARG A 149 26.42 -18.50 -14.38
CA ARG A 149 26.64 -18.20 -15.80
C ARG A 149 25.65 -17.14 -16.29
N PRO A 150 25.97 -16.39 -17.35
CA PRO A 150 24.99 -15.52 -18.00
C PRO A 150 23.80 -16.30 -18.53
N VAL A 151 22.60 -15.73 -18.36
CA VAL A 151 21.34 -16.30 -18.85
C VAL A 151 20.62 -15.23 -19.67
N LYS A 152 20.07 -15.62 -20.83
CA LYS A 152 19.13 -14.76 -21.56
C LYS A 152 17.75 -14.99 -21.02
N VAL A 153 17.09 -13.90 -20.62
CA VAL A 153 15.74 -13.93 -20.06
C VAL A 153 14.85 -13.03 -20.91
N ALA A 154 13.68 -13.53 -21.27
CA ALA A 154 12.60 -12.71 -21.81
C ALA A 154 11.59 -12.49 -20.69
N VAL A 155 11.23 -11.22 -20.44
CA VAL A 155 10.30 -10.83 -19.39
C VAL A 155 9.11 -10.14 -20.01
N ASP A 156 7.92 -10.67 -19.75
CA ASP A 156 6.64 -10.01 -20.05
C ASP A 156 5.97 -9.65 -18.72
N CYS A 157 5.90 -8.36 -18.44
CA CYS A 157 5.28 -7.85 -17.21
C CYS A 157 3.77 -7.61 -17.35
N GLY A 158 3.15 -7.98 -18.46
CA GLY A 158 1.71 -7.80 -18.70
C GLY A 158 1.26 -6.34 -18.56
N ASN A 159 2.10 -5.38 -18.96
CA ASN A 159 1.86 -3.93 -18.76
C ASN A 159 1.56 -3.56 -17.29
N ALA A 160 2.20 -4.25 -16.34
CA ALA A 160 2.01 -4.04 -14.90
C ALA A 160 3.21 -3.31 -14.25
N VAL A 161 3.06 -2.99 -12.95
CA VAL A 161 4.02 -2.24 -12.14
C VAL A 161 5.49 -2.69 -12.27
N PRO A 162 5.83 -3.99 -12.35
CA PRO A 162 7.23 -4.41 -12.40
C PRO A 162 8.00 -4.04 -13.68
N GLY A 163 7.32 -3.59 -14.75
CA GLY A 163 7.96 -3.30 -16.04
C GLY A 163 9.23 -2.44 -15.94
N PRO A 164 9.18 -1.24 -15.38
CA PRO A 164 10.35 -0.38 -15.22
C PRO A 164 11.45 -0.99 -14.33
N ALA A 165 11.07 -1.73 -13.29
CA ALA A 165 12.01 -2.36 -12.37
C ALA A 165 12.83 -3.49 -13.03
N MET A 166 12.22 -4.23 -13.97
CA MET A 166 12.87 -5.37 -14.65
C MET A 166 13.95 -4.95 -15.66
N THR A 167 14.08 -3.67 -15.97
CA THR A 167 15.08 -3.15 -16.90
C THR A 167 16.28 -2.52 -16.19
N ARG A 168 16.29 -2.50 -14.88
CA ARG A 168 17.37 -2.02 -14.02
C ARG A 168 18.24 -3.18 -13.55
#